data_e569bdd377826bcfd79da8c6eb87207a
#
_entry.id   e569bdd377826bcfd79da8c6eb87207a
#
_cell.length_a   1.000
_cell.length_b   1.000
_cell.length_c   1.000
_cell.angle_alpha   90.00
_cell.angle_beta   90.00
_cell.angle_gamma   90.00
#
_symmetry.space_group_name_H-M   'P 1'
#
loop_
_entity.id
_entity.type
_entity.pdbx_description
1 polymer ?
#
loop_
_entity_poly.entity_id
_entity_poly.type
_entity_poly.pdbx_seq_one_letter_code
_entity_poly.pdbx_strand_id
1 'polypeptide(L)'
;MNIRPKISVAIITYNQKETIRQTLDSVLAQKGEFDFELVIGEDCSSDNTLAICQDYVQRYPKQIRLLSGPKNLGITANYFRVLQACTGEFIGDIAGDDYYCDDHALEKQMQYLQAHPEVGVLGANGYRYYVKRDEKVLGENERVNTMDAKEFFFSPTYRGGVIISGGGVMFRRSLLQYIDYDEIIRRKLPVEDYPMQAIWSQHTKFWRLDDPIVVYRVYKESSTFVPFDHPKYLSYYKGLANIRRYLNELFPDDVCFSEEWLQEYEFYKEFLLYLHKRDYKAAKQLVAEESKKIPDSVKLRQAKRFSKTRLHFMVAHIIKEIKYKQELRQNT
;
A
#
# COMPACT_ATOMS: atom_id res chain seq x y z
N MET A 1 -5.91 -37.78 -3.74
CA MET A 1 -4.95 -36.92 -3.02
C MET A 1 -5.42 -35.49 -3.22
N ASN A 2 -5.71 -34.73 -2.15
CA ASN A 2 -5.92 -33.30 -2.28
C ASN A 2 -4.56 -32.65 -2.54
N ILE A 3 -4.25 -32.39 -3.80
CA ILE A 3 -3.05 -31.65 -4.17
C ILE A 3 -3.29 -30.20 -3.69
N ARG A 4 -2.52 -29.75 -2.73
CA ARG A 4 -2.58 -28.35 -2.31
C ARG A 4 -2.03 -27.50 -3.45
N PRO A 5 -2.72 -26.42 -3.83
CA PRO A 5 -2.20 -25.53 -4.85
C PRO A 5 -0.84 -24.96 -4.41
N LYS A 6 0.09 -24.84 -5.35
CA LYS A 6 1.38 -24.19 -5.07
C LYS A 6 1.21 -22.69 -4.88
N ILE A 7 0.25 -22.08 -5.58
CA ILE A 7 0.00 -20.63 -5.55
C ILE A 7 -1.46 -20.37 -5.17
N SER A 8 -1.68 -19.47 -4.21
CA SER A 8 -2.97 -18.80 -4.03
C SER A 8 -2.85 -17.39 -4.59
N VAL A 9 -3.78 -16.97 -5.46
CA VAL A 9 -3.85 -15.58 -5.89
C VAL A 9 -4.90 -14.87 -5.04
N ALA A 10 -4.45 -13.94 -4.21
CA ALA A 10 -5.28 -13.12 -3.33
C ALA A 10 -5.78 -11.90 -4.09
N ILE A 11 -7.09 -11.73 -4.17
CA ILE A 11 -7.74 -10.60 -4.85
C ILE A 11 -8.71 -9.94 -3.88
N ILE A 12 -8.57 -8.64 -3.65
CA ILE A 12 -9.61 -7.85 -2.98
C ILE A 12 -10.29 -6.92 -3.98
N THR A 13 -11.59 -6.75 -3.84
CA THR A 13 -12.38 -5.91 -4.74
C THR A 13 -13.54 -5.22 -4.02
N TYR A 14 -13.81 -3.97 -4.40
CA TYR A 14 -14.94 -3.18 -3.95
C TYR A 14 -15.32 -2.12 -4.98
N ASN A 15 -16.54 -2.19 -5.52
CA ASN A 15 -17.04 -1.25 -6.55
C ASN A 15 -16.10 -1.13 -7.78
N GLN A 16 -15.70 -2.28 -8.32
CA GLN A 16 -14.74 -2.37 -9.44
C GLN A 16 -15.33 -3.12 -10.65
N LYS A 17 -16.64 -2.96 -10.90
CA LYS A 17 -17.35 -3.66 -12.01
C LYS A 17 -16.71 -3.45 -13.39
N GLU A 18 -16.01 -2.32 -13.61
CA GLU A 18 -15.40 -1.99 -14.90
C GLU A 18 -14.04 -2.70 -15.10
N THR A 19 -13.39 -3.14 -14.02
CA THR A 19 -12.02 -3.64 -14.09
C THR A 19 -11.88 -5.09 -13.68
N ILE A 20 -12.70 -5.56 -12.73
CA ILE A 20 -12.57 -6.89 -12.13
C ILE A 20 -12.57 -8.04 -13.15
N ARG A 21 -13.28 -7.93 -14.27
CA ARG A 21 -13.23 -8.93 -15.34
C ARG A 21 -11.83 -9.09 -15.90
N GLN A 22 -11.18 -7.99 -16.24
CA GLN A 22 -9.83 -8.01 -16.78
C GLN A 22 -8.84 -8.58 -15.76
N THR A 23 -8.99 -8.25 -14.49
CA THR A 23 -8.18 -8.83 -13.42
C THR A 23 -8.34 -10.36 -13.38
N LEU A 24 -9.56 -10.85 -13.30
CA LEU A 24 -9.86 -12.29 -13.25
C LEU A 24 -9.39 -13.03 -14.50
N ASP A 25 -9.64 -12.46 -15.68
CA ASP A 25 -9.19 -13.05 -16.95
C ASP A 25 -7.66 -13.14 -17.01
N SER A 26 -6.94 -12.11 -16.55
CA SER A 26 -5.47 -12.10 -16.56
C SER A 26 -4.86 -13.13 -15.62
N VAL A 27 -5.52 -13.42 -14.49
CA VAL A 27 -5.09 -14.47 -13.56
C VAL A 27 -5.41 -15.85 -14.12
N LEU A 28 -6.61 -16.04 -14.68
CA LEU A 28 -7.02 -17.32 -15.26
C LEU A 28 -6.24 -17.66 -16.54
N ALA A 29 -5.68 -16.67 -17.23
CA ALA A 29 -4.84 -16.86 -18.41
C ALA A 29 -3.39 -17.25 -18.05
N GLN A 30 -3.01 -17.28 -16.78
CA GLN A 30 -1.67 -17.63 -16.35
C GLN A 30 -1.31 -19.07 -16.75
N LYS A 31 -0.11 -19.22 -17.29
CA LYS A 31 0.45 -20.48 -17.80
C LYS A 31 1.65 -20.90 -16.96
N GLY A 32 1.91 -22.20 -16.92
CA GLY A 32 3.05 -22.80 -16.24
C GLY A 32 2.74 -24.16 -15.64
N GLU A 33 3.75 -24.82 -15.10
CA GLU A 33 3.61 -26.12 -14.43
C GLU A 33 3.35 -25.95 -12.92
N PHE A 34 2.18 -25.42 -12.58
CA PHE A 34 1.74 -25.23 -11.18
C PHE A 34 0.21 -25.30 -11.06
N ASP A 35 -0.25 -25.74 -9.90
CA ASP A 35 -1.66 -25.61 -9.53
C ASP A 35 -1.85 -24.28 -8.80
N PHE A 36 -2.98 -23.60 -9.05
CA PHE A 36 -3.33 -22.38 -8.34
C PHE A 36 -4.81 -22.29 -8.01
N GLU A 37 -5.11 -21.53 -6.97
CA GLU A 37 -6.46 -21.11 -6.60
C GLU A 37 -6.55 -19.58 -6.63
N LEU A 38 -7.74 -19.04 -6.91
CA LEU A 38 -8.08 -17.64 -6.69
C LEU A 38 -8.93 -17.53 -5.44
N VAL A 39 -8.51 -16.66 -4.53
CA VAL A 39 -9.30 -16.30 -3.35
C VAL A 39 -9.71 -14.85 -3.49
N ILE A 40 -11.00 -14.62 -3.72
CA ILE A 40 -11.56 -13.29 -3.97
C ILE A 40 -12.27 -12.80 -2.71
N GLY A 41 -11.83 -11.68 -2.16
CA GLY A 41 -12.52 -10.93 -1.11
C GLY A 41 -13.35 -9.80 -1.71
N GLU A 42 -14.63 -10.06 -1.93
CA GLU A 42 -15.59 -9.07 -2.37
C GLU A 42 -16.21 -8.37 -1.16
N ASP A 43 -16.05 -7.04 -1.06
CA ASP A 43 -16.28 -6.28 0.16
C ASP A 43 -17.65 -5.57 0.19
N CYS A 44 -18.71 -6.29 -0.16
CA CYS A 44 -20.09 -5.79 -0.18
C CYS A 44 -20.28 -4.61 -1.13
N SER A 45 -19.90 -4.78 -2.39
CA SER A 45 -20.04 -3.78 -3.43
C SER A 45 -21.49 -3.39 -3.67
N SER A 46 -21.71 -2.12 -3.96
CA SER A 46 -23.02 -1.57 -4.32
C SER A 46 -23.30 -1.59 -5.84
N ASP A 47 -22.29 -1.92 -6.64
CA ASP A 47 -22.37 -2.08 -8.08
C ASP A 47 -22.43 -3.56 -8.50
N ASN A 48 -22.23 -3.87 -9.78
CA ASN A 48 -22.28 -5.23 -10.31
C ASN A 48 -21.03 -6.09 -10.01
N THR A 49 -20.07 -5.62 -9.20
CA THR A 49 -18.83 -6.36 -8.92
C THR A 49 -19.10 -7.76 -8.36
N LEU A 50 -19.99 -7.86 -7.37
CA LEU A 50 -20.37 -9.16 -6.77
C LEU A 50 -20.94 -10.12 -7.80
N ALA A 51 -21.87 -9.65 -8.63
CA ALA A 51 -22.50 -10.49 -9.67
C ALA A 51 -21.47 -11.02 -10.68
N ILE A 52 -20.48 -10.19 -11.04
CA ILE A 52 -19.37 -10.60 -11.91
C ILE A 52 -18.55 -11.69 -11.24
N CYS A 53 -18.14 -11.51 -9.97
CA CYS A 53 -17.38 -12.53 -9.25
C CYS A 53 -18.14 -13.85 -9.15
N GLN A 54 -19.46 -13.82 -8.90
CA GLN A 54 -20.31 -14.99 -8.86
C GLN A 54 -20.38 -15.75 -10.18
N ASP A 55 -20.45 -15.04 -11.31
CA ASP A 55 -20.40 -15.62 -12.65
C ASP A 55 -19.08 -16.40 -12.87
N TYR A 56 -17.94 -15.83 -12.45
CA TYR A 56 -16.67 -16.53 -12.54
C TYR A 56 -16.59 -17.76 -11.62
N VAL A 57 -17.13 -17.71 -10.41
CA VAL A 57 -17.24 -18.89 -9.53
C VAL A 57 -18.05 -20.01 -10.19
N GLN A 58 -19.16 -19.68 -10.85
CA GLN A 58 -19.96 -20.68 -11.56
C GLN A 58 -19.20 -21.33 -12.72
N ARG A 59 -18.38 -20.57 -13.44
CA ARG A 59 -17.55 -21.09 -14.55
C ARG A 59 -16.32 -21.86 -14.08
N TYR A 60 -15.74 -21.48 -12.93
CA TYR A 60 -14.51 -22.05 -12.39
C TYR A 60 -14.66 -22.52 -10.93
N PRO A 61 -15.64 -23.40 -10.59
CA PRO A 61 -16.00 -23.72 -9.22
C PRO A 61 -14.93 -24.47 -8.42
N LYS A 62 -13.95 -25.08 -9.10
CA LYS A 62 -12.83 -25.79 -8.45
C LYS A 62 -11.61 -24.91 -8.20
N GLN A 63 -11.57 -23.74 -8.83
CA GLN A 63 -10.40 -22.89 -8.86
C GLN A 63 -10.63 -21.56 -8.14
N ILE A 64 -11.87 -21.07 -8.10
CA ILE A 64 -12.21 -19.79 -7.50
C ILE A 64 -12.98 -19.99 -6.21
N ARG A 65 -12.52 -19.33 -5.17
CA ARG A 65 -13.18 -19.21 -3.88
C ARG A 65 -13.54 -17.75 -3.62
N LEU A 66 -14.84 -17.48 -3.55
CA LEU A 66 -15.36 -16.14 -3.29
C LEU A 66 -15.73 -15.98 -1.81
N LEU A 67 -15.19 -14.98 -1.19
CA LEU A 67 -15.52 -14.52 0.16
C LEU A 67 -16.29 -13.21 0.03
N SER A 68 -17.58 -13.24 0.31
CA SER A 68 -18.45 -12.06 0.36
C SER A 68 -19.19 -11.98 1.69
N GLY A 69 -19.88 -10.90 1.97
CA GLY A 69 -20.60 -10.73 3.23
C GLY A 69 -21.65 -9.61 3.17
N PRO A 70 -22.48 -9.47 4.22
CA PRO A 70 -23.59 -8.53 4.24
C PRO A 70 -23.15 -7.06 4.51
N LYS A 71 -21.88 -6.83 4.80
CA LYS A 71 -21.34 -5.48 5.10
C LYS A 71 -19.94 -5.32 4.57
N ASN A 72 -19.60 -4.09 4.24
CA ASN A 72 -18.23 -3.69 3.92
C ASN A 72 -17.35 -3.77 5.19
N LEU A 73 -16.22 -4.46 5.09
CA LEU A 73 -15.25 -4.64 6.16
C LEU A 73 -14.14 -3.60 6.12
N GLY A 74 -13.92 -2.98 4.96
CA GLY A 74 -12.77 -2.15 4.64
C GLY A 74 -11.56 -2.95 4.15
N ILE A 75 -10.65 -2.26 3.47
CA ILE A 75 -9.50 -2.84 2.76
C ILE A 75 -8.75 -3.83 3.65
N THR A 76 -8.26 -3.39 4.79
CA THR A 76 -7.40 -4.18 5.69
C THR A 76 -8.07 -5.46 6.18
N ALA A 77 -9.29 -5.37 6.69
CA ALA A 77 -10.00 -6.55 7.22
C ALA A 77 -10.41 -7.52 6.10
N ASN A 78 -10.80 -7.01 4.92
CA ASN A 78 -11.10 -7.82 3.77
C ASN A 78 -9.84 -8.53 3.23
N TYR A 79 -8.71 -7.83 3.17
CA TYR A 79 -7.44 -8.41 2.73
C TYR A 79 -6.98 -9.54 3.66
N PHE A 80 -7.00 -9.32 4.97
CA PHE A 80 -6.62 -10.37 5.93
C PHE A 80 -7.55 -11.58 5.89
N ARG A 81 -8.85 -11.37 5.69
CA ARG A 81 -9.80 -12.47 5.46
C ARG A 81 -9.41 -13.32 4.24
N VAL A 82 -8.96 -12.69 3.16
CA VAL A 82 -8.48 -13.38 1.96
C VAL A 82 -7.18 -14.14 2.24
N LEU A 83 -6.20 -13.50 2.86
CA LEU A 83 -4.91 -14.14 3.17
C LEU A 83 -5.07 -15.38 4.06
N GLN A 84 -5.94 -15.32 5.08
CA GLN A 84 -6.24 -16.44 5.96
C GLN A 84 -6.91 -17.61 5.23
N ALA A 85 -7.63 -17.33 4.14
CA ALA A 85 -8.27 -18.33 3.32
C ALA A 85 -7.34 -18.97 2.27
N CYS A 86 -6.20 -18.36 1.98
CA CYS A 86 -5.21 -18.89 1.04
C CYS A 86 -4.52 -20.14 1.58
N THR A 87 -4.41 -21.19 0.72
CA THR A 87 -3.85 -22.49 1.12
C THR A 87 -2.53 -22.82 0.41
N GLY A 88 -2.18 -22.07 -0.66
CA GLY A 88 -0.96 -22.25 -1.43
C GLY A 88 0.32 -22.05 -0.62
N GLU A 89 1.42 -22.59 -1.10
CA GLU A 89 2.76 -22.37 -0.55
C GLU A 89 3.22 -20.92 -0.75
N PHE A 90 2.87 -20.37 -1.91
CA PHE A 90 3.10 -18.97 -2.28
C PHE A 90 1.76 -18.24 -2.41
N ILE A 91 1.75 -16.97 -2.08
CA ILE A 91 0.61 -16.09 -2.29
C ILE A 91 1.01 -14.99 -3.26
N GLY A 92 0.35 -14.95 -4.41
CA GLY A 92 0.38 -13.82 -5.33
C GLY A 92 -0.70 -12.81 -4.94
N ASP A 93 -0.38 -11.53 -4.95
CA ASP A 93 -1.28 -10.46 -4.54
C ASP A 93 -1.56 -9.52 -5.72
N ILE A 94 -2.85 -9.29 -6.01
CA ILE A 94 -3.29 -8.35 -7.04
C ILE A 94 -4.63 -7.72 -6.66
N ALA A 95 -4.75 -6.40 -6.84
CA ALA A 95 -6.00 -5.69 -6.60
C ALA A 95 -7.00 -5.92 -7.75
N GLY A 96 -8.31 -5.80 -7.45
CA GLY A 96 -9.38 -6.04 -8.45
C GLY A 96 -9.46 -4.99 -9.55
N ASP A 97 -8.61 -3.97 -9.54
CA ASP A 97 -8.46 -2.97 -10.59
C ASP A 97 -7.12 -3.07 -11.35
N ASP A 98 -6.25 -4.00 -10.98
CA ASP A 98 -5.00 -4.26 -11.67
C ASP A 98 -5.05 -5.55 -12.51
N TYR A 99 -4.05 -5.83 -13.33
CA TYR A 99 -4.01 -7.04 -14.13
C TYR A 99 -2.59 -7.47 -14.50
N TYR A 100 -2.38 -8.77 -14.61
CA TYR A 100 -1.14 -9.31 -15.18
C TYR A 100 -1.08 -9.04 -16.68
N CYS A 101 0.07 -8.55 -17.16
CA CYS A 101 0.32 -8.32 -18.58
C CYS A 101 1.30 -9.34 -19.19
N ASP A 102 1.75 -10.29 -18.39
CA ASP A 102 2.55 -11.42 -18.76
C ASP A 102 1.82 -12.70 -18.33
N ASP A 103 1.56 -13.62 -19.25
CA ASP A 103 0.84 -14.87 -19.00
C ASP A 103 1.70 -15.95 -18.30
N HIS A 104 2.99 -15.68 -18.07
CA HIS A 104 3.92 -16.47 -17.26
C HIS A 104 4.35 -15.76 -15.96
N ALA A 105 3.65 -14.72 -15.55
CA ALA A 105 4.01 -13.92 -14.37
C ALA A 105 4.13 -14.77 -13.09
N LEU A 106 3.12 -15.59 -12.80
CA LEU A 106 3.10 -16.44 -11.62
C LEU A 106 4.17 -17.51 -11.65
N GLU A 107 4.44 -18.09 -12.82
CA GLU A 107 5.50 -19.08 -13.00
C GLU A 107 6.87 -18.49 -12.73
N LYS A 108 7.19 -17.35 -13.32
CA LYS A 108 8.46 -16.64 -13.12
C LYS A 108 8.71 -16.32 -11.65
N GLN A 109 7.69 -15.80 -10.97
CA GLN A 109 7.80 -15.49 -9.55
C GLN A 109 7.97 -16.74 -8.68
N MET A 110 7.20 -17.78 -8.92
CA MET A 110 7.30 -19.04 -8.18
C MET A 110 8.68 -19.69 -8.37
N GLN A 111 9.16 -19.79 -9.61
CA GLN A 111 10.48 -20.37 -9.92
C GLN A 111 11.61 -19.59 -9.24
N TYR A 112 11.53 -18.26 -9.23
CA TYR A 112 12.50 -17.44 -8.54
C TYR A 112 12.51 -17.72 -7.03
N LEU A 113 11.34 -17.72 -6.38
CA LEU A 113 11.25 -18.03 -4.96
C LEU A 113 11.72 -19.44 -4.62
N GLN A 114 11.46 -20.43 -5.49
CA GLN A 114 11.94 -21.79 -5.30
C GLN A 114 13.47 -21.89 -5.38
N ALA A 115 14.10 -21.15 -6.31
CA ALA A 115 15.55 -21.09 -6.47
C ALA A 115 16.26 -20.28 -5.37
N HIS A 116 15.54 -19.38 -4.68
CA HIS A 116 16.09 -18.47 -3.68
C HIS A 116 15.34 -18.59 -2.33
N PRO A 117 15.61 -19.62 -1.52
CA PRO A 117 14.91 -19.87 -0.27
C PRO A 117 15.09 -18.74 0.78
N GLU A 118 16.15 -17.94 0.67
CA GLU A 118 16.38 -16.77 1.51
C GLU A 118 15.47 -15.57 1.20
N VAL A 119 14.82 -15.57 0.01
CA VAL A 119 13.87 -14.54 -0.41
C VAL A 119 12.46 -14.99 -0.04
N GLY A 120 11.78 -14.22 0.76
CA GLY A 120 10.40 -14.49 1.15
C GLY A 120 9.37 -13.59 0.50
N VAL A 121 9.78 -12.41 0.02
CA VAL A 121 8.91 -11.43 -0.65
C VAL A 121 9.53 -11.05 -1.99
N LEU A 122 8.80 -11.25 -3.04
CA LEU A 122 9.22 -11.00 -4.42
C LEU A 122 8.24 -10.05 -5.10
N GLY A 123 8.73 -8.89 -5.48
CA GLY A 123 8.04 -7.99 -6.39
C GLY A 123 8.46 -8.19 -7.83
N ALA A 124 7.83 -7.46 -8.70
CA ALA A 124 8.24 -7.39 -10.09
C ALA A 124 8.11 -5.97 -10.64
N ASN A 125 8.67 -5.74 -11.80
CA ASN A 125 8.44 -4.53 -12.53
C ASN A 125 7.02 -4.52 -13.10
N GLY A 126 6.50 -3.36 -13.41
CA GLY A 126 5.16 -3.22 -13.95
C GLY A 126 4.95 -1.88 -14.61
N TYR A 127 3.85 -1.78 -15.31
CA TYR A 127 3.44 -0.52 -15.91
C TYR A 127 2.48 0.21 -14.97
N ARG A 128 2.60 1.53 -14.91
CA ARG A 128 1.57 2.43 -14.37
C ARG A 128 0.68 2.88 -15.51
N TYR A 129 -0.59 2.55 -15.43
CA TYR A 129 -1.59 3.01 -16.40
C TYR A 129 -2.40 4.16 -15.81
N TYR A 130 -2.09 5.36 -16.26
CA TYR A 130 -2.78 6.58 -15.84
C TYR A 130 -4.12 6.68 -16.58
N VAL A 131 -5.18 6.21 -15.96
CA VAL A 131 -6.52 6.05 -16.59
C VAL A 131 -7.03 7.35 -17.23
N LYS A 132 -6.86 8.48 -16.56
CA LYS A 132 -7.31 9.78 -17.07
C LYS A 132 -6.56 10.25 -18.32
N ARG A 133 -5.30 9.86 -18.49
CA ARG A 133 -4.45 10.26 -19.63
C ARG A 133 -4.42 9.22 -20.73
N ASP A 134 -4.97 8.05 -20.46
CA ASP A 134 -4.84 6.86 -21.31
C ASP A 134 -3.37 6.55 -21.66
N GLU A 135 -2.50 6.68 -20.63
CA GLU A 135 -1.06 6.58 -20.79
C GLU A 135 -0.50 5.45 -19.92
N LYS A 136 0.31 4.59 -20.52
CA LYS A 136 0.97 3.47 -19.87
C LYS A 136 2.47 3.72 -19.84
N VAL A 137 3.03 3.83 -18.64
CA VAL A 137 4.45 4.12 -18.42
C VAL A 137 5.09 2.97 -17.65
N LEU A 138 6.26 2.51 -18.09
CA LEU A 138 7.03 1.53 -17.35
C LEU A 138 7.45 2.12 -15.99
N GLY A 139 7.21 1.37 -14.92
CA GLY A 139 7.61 1.78 -13.58
C GLY A 139 9.13 1.82 -13.46
N GLU A 140 9.66 2.96 -13.01
CA GLU A 140 11.07 3.05 -12.64
C GLU A 140 11.26 2.47 -11.23
N ASN A 141 12.19 1.53 -11.09
CA ASN A 141 12.46 0.94 -9.78
C ASN A 141 13.92 0.52 -9.64
N GLU A 142 14.73 1.46 -9.28
CA GLU A 142 16.18 1.30 -9.24
C GLU A 142 16.73 0.73 -7.92
N ARG A 143 15.92 0.60 -6.84
CA ARG A 143 16.49 0.47 -5.49
C ARG A 143 16.18 -0.80 -4.71
N VAL A 144 15.19 -1.60 -5.10
CA VAL A 144 14.76 -2.75 -4.27
C VAL A 144 15.87 -3.79 -4.08
N ASN A 145 16.61 -4.09 -5.13
CA ASN A 145 17.63 -5.16 -5.11
C ASN A 145 18.97 -4.72 -4.48
N THR A 146 19.16 -3.44 -4.21
CA THR A 146 20.39 -2.89 -3.65
C THR A 146 20.24 -2.45 -2.19
N MET A 147 19.03 -2.54 -1.63
CA MET A 147 18.70 -2.01 -0.32
C MET A 147 18.35 -3.14 0.64
N ASP A 148 18.90 -3.12 1.85
CA ASP A 148 18.42 -3.97 2.93
C ASP A 148 17.01 -3.57 3.33
N ALA A 149 16.07 -4.53 3.29
CA ALA A 149 14.67 -4.24 3.57
C ALA A 149 14.45 -3.76 5.02
N LYS A 150 15.20 -4.33 5.97
CA LYS A 150 15.14 -3.91 7.38
C LYS A 150 15.63 -2.47 7.52
N GLU A 151 16.78 -2.14 6.93
CA GLU A 151 17.30 -0.77 6.92
C GLU A 151 16.30 0.19 6.28
N PHE A 152 15.66 -0.21 5.17
CA PHE A 152 14.64 0.61 4.53
C PHE A 152 13.49 0.95 5.47
N PHE A 153 12.87 -0.03 6.15
CA PHE A 153 11.69 0.20 6.98
C PHE A 153 12.00 0.89 8.30
N PHE A 154 13.18 0.68 8.85
CA PHE A 154 13.57 1.16 10.17
C PHE A 154 14.56 2.35 10.13
N SER A 155 14.90 2.86 8.95
CA SER A 155 15.71 4.08 8.84
C SER A 155 14.89 5.34 9.14
N PRO A 156 15.42 6.30 9.93
CA PRO A 156 14.76 7.58 10.17
C PRO A 156 14.63 8.46 8.92
N THR A 157 15.37 8.15 7.87
CA THR A 157 15.25 8.83 6.56
C THR A 157 14.08 8.33 5.72
N TYR A 158 13.51 7.18 6.09
CA TYR A 158 12.39 6.58 5.39
C TYR A 158 11.10 7.38 5.55
N ARG A 159 10.44 7.67 4.44
CA ARG A 159 9.27 8.58 4.43
C ARG A 159 7.90 7.88 4.47
N GLY A 160 7.88 6.57 4.60
CA GLY A 160 6.67 5.74 4.56
C GLY A 160 6.35 5.21 3.16
N GLY A 161 5.70 4.06 3.10
CA GLY A 161 5.36 3.32 1.89
C GLY A 161 5.83 1.88 1.97
N VAL A 162 5.91 1.23 0.86
CA VAL A 162 6.35 -0.16 0.74
C VAL A 162 7.57 -0.26 -0.18
N ILE A 163 8.44 -1.21 0.05
CA ILE A 163 9.56 -1.49 -0.87
C ILE A 163 9.00 -2.00 -2.19
N ILE A 164 7.97 -2.84 -2.12
CA ILE A 164 7.30 -3.43 -3.26
C ILE A 164 5.88 -2.91 -3.25
N SER A 165 5.57 -1.98 -4.15
CA SER A 165 4.25 -1.38 -4.28
C SER A 165 3.32 -2.27 -5.09
N GLY A 166 2.05 -2.21 -4.73
CA GLY A 166 0.90 -3.00 -5.13
C GLY A 166 0.84 -3.55 -6.54
N GLY A 167 0.19 -4.71 -6.65
CA GLY A 167 0.02 -5.52 -7.84
C GLY A 167 1.25 -6.34 -8.21
N GLY A 168 1.07 -7.65 -8.32
CA GLY A 168 2.14 -8.56 -8.75
C GLY A 168 3.22 -8.84 -7.69
N VAL A 169 2.93 -8.67 -6.40
CA VAL A 169 3.77 -9.18 -5.32
C VAL A 169 3.49 -10.67 -5.12
N MET A 170 4.53 -11.47 -4.96
CA MET A 170 4.42 -12.86 -4.50
C MET A 170 5.24 -13.06 -3.24
N PHE A 171 4.68 -13.76 -2.25
CA PHE A 171 5.39 -14.03 -1.00
C PHE A 171 5.12 -15.44 -0.49
N ARG A 172 6.01 -15.92 0.38
CA ARG A 172 5.84 -17.22 1.05
C ARG A 172 4.72 -17.13 2.06
N ARG A 173 3.73 -18.03 1.96
CA ARG A 173 2.61 -18.08 2.91
C ARG A 173 3.07 -18.25 4.37
N SER A 174 4.22 -18.88 4.61
CA SER A 174 4.79 -19.02 5.95
C SER A 174 5.05 -17.68 6.66
N LEU A 175 5.20 -16.58 5.92
CA LEU A 175 5.38 -15.25 6.51
C LEU A 175 4.14 -14.74 7.24
N LEU A 176 2.96 -15.29 6.94
CA LEU A 176 1.71 -14.92 7.61
C LEU A 176 1.73 -15.23 9.12
N GLN A 177 2.56 -16.18 9.58
CA GLN A 177 2.70 -16.52 11.00
C GLN A 177 3.23 -15.36 11.86
N TYR A 178 3.88 -14.37 11.25
CA TYR A 178 4.44 -13.22 11.94
C TYR A 178 3.47 -12.04 12.07
N ILE A 179 2.27 -12.13 11.46
CA ILE A 179 1.31 -11.03 11.41
C ILE A 179 0.20 -11.25 12.44
N ASP A 180 0.10 -10.31 13.36
CA ASP A 180 -1.06 -10.20 14.25
C ASP A 180 -2.16 -9.39 13.56
N TYR A 181 -3.05 -10.10 12.85
CA TYR A 181 -4.15 -9.49 12.09
C TYR A 181 -5.11 -8.70 12.99
N ASP A 182 -5.44 -9.27 14.15
CA ASP A 182 -6.41 -8.68 15.06
C ASP A 182 -5.87 -7.37 15.64
N GLU A 183 -4.59 -7.32 15.96
CA GLU A 183 -3.94 -6.11 16.45
C GLU A 183 -3.88 -5.01 15.39
N ILE A 184 -3.53 -5.34 14.15
CA ILE A 184 -3.52 -4.37 13.04
C ILE A 184 -4.92 -3.79 12.81
N ILE A 185 -5.95 -4.64 12.80
CA ILE A 185 -7.36 -4.22 12.66
C ILE A 185 -7.79 -3.38 13.85
N ARG A 186 -7.48 -3.81 15.08
CA ARG A 186 -7.82 -3.10 16.33
C ARG A 186 -7.24 -1.68 16.36
N ARG A 187 -6.00 -1.52 15.89
CA ARG A 187 -5.32 -0.22 15.79
C ARG A 187 -5.85 0.65 14.66
N LYS A 188 -6.70 0.12 13.77
CA LYS A 188 -7.24 0.82 12.60
C LYS A 188 -6.14 1.47 11.76
N LEU A 189 -5.08 0.71 11.51
CA LEU A 189 -3.98 1.20 10.68
C LEU A 189 -4.49 1.50 9.27
N PRO A 190 -4.02 2.58 8.63
CA PRO A 190 -4.62 3.09 7.38
C PRO A 190 -4.30 2.25 6.14
N VAL A 191 -3.27 1.40 6.23
CA VAL A 191 -2.81 0.49 5.18
C VAL A 191 -2.30 -0.79 5.83
N GLU A 192 -2.39 -1.90 5.13
CA GLU A 192 -1.96 -3.23 5.60
C GLU A 192 -0.57 -3.61 5.11
N ASP A 193 -0.21 -3.20 3.91
CA ASP A 193 1.02 -3.58 3.22
C ASP A 193 2.28 -3.06 3.92
N TYR A 194 2.27 -1.83 4.40
CA TYR A 194 3.42 -1.24 5.09
C TYR A 194 3.78 -1.98 6.39
N PRO A 195 2.88 -2.17 7.37
CA PRO A 195 3.23 -2.91 8.59
C PRO A 195 3.62 -4.37 8.29
N MET A 196 2.95 -5.03 7.34
CA MET A 196 3.29 -6.41 6.96
C MET A 196 4.69 -6.50 6.39
N GLN A 197 5.04 -5.69 5.40
CA GLN A 197 6.38 -5.71 4.81
C GLN A 197 7.47 -5.32 5.83
N ALA A 198 7.21 -4.35 6.70
CA ALA A 198 8.13 -3.97 7.76
C ALA A 198 8.37 -5.14 8.74
N ILE A 199 7.34 -5.86 9.16
CA ILE A 199 7.47 -7.05 10.01
C ILE A 199 8.24 -8.14 9.26
N TRP A 200 7.88 -8.43 8.01
CA TRP A 200 8.54 -9.46 7.21
C TRP A 200 10.03 -9.16 6.96
N SER A 201 10.42 -7.89 6.89
CA SER A 201 11.82 -7.51 6.70
C SER A 201 12.75 -7.97 7.84
N GLN A 202 12.20 -8.32 9.01
CA GLN A 202 12.93 -8.91 10.12
C GLN A 202 13.21 -10.41 9.93
N HIS A 203 12.52 -11.07 8.97
CA HIS A 203 12.51 -12.53 8.86
C HIS A 203 12.98 -13.04 7.50
N THR A 204 13.06 -12.19 6.49
CA THR A 204 13.39 -12.61 5.13
C THR A 204 13.97 -11.49 4.27
N LYS A 205 14.64 -11.88 3.18
CA LYS A 205 15.06 -10.94 2.15
C LYS A 205 13.91 -10.61 1.21
N PHE A 206 13.98 -9.42 0.65
CA PHE A 206 13.12 -8.92 -0.40
C PHE A 206 13.89 -8.87 -1.71
N TRP A 207 13.22 -9.17 -2.80
CA TRP A 207 13.78 -9.08 -4.14
C TRP A 207 12.75 -8.58 -5.14
N ARG A 208 13.20 -8.19 -6.31
CA ARG A 208 12.35 -7.73 -7.38
C ARG A 208 12.86 -8.23 -8.73
N LEU A 209 11.95 -8.75 -9.54
CA LEU A 209 12.20 -9.07 -10.94
C LEU A 209 12.16 -7.79 -11.78
N ASP A 210 13.04 -7.72 -12.78
CA ASP A 210 13.08 -6.60 -13.73
C ASP A 210 11.98 -6.70 -14.79
N ASP A 211 11.43 -7.91 -15.02
CA ASP A 211 10.35 -8.14 -15.96
C ASP A 211 9.09 -7.39 -15.59
N PRO A 212 8.48 -6.64 -16.52
CA PRO A 212 7.20 -6.00 -16.29
C PRO A 212 6.05 -6.99 -16.44
N ILE A 213 5.54 -7.50 -15.34
CA ILE A 213 4.52 -8.55 -15.32
C ILE A 213 3.11 -8.04 -14.99
N VAL A 214 2.99 -6.82 -14.50
CA VAL A 214 1.71 -6.28 -14.01
C VAL A 214 1.44 -4.88 -14.55
N VAL A 215 0.18 -4.53 -14.65
CA VAL A 215 -0.27 -3.16 -14.91
C VAL A 215 -1.05 -2.68 -13.70
N TYR A 216 -0.51 -1.65 -13.05
CA TYR A 216 -1.13 -0.93 -11.95
C TYR A 216 -1.92 0.26 -12.48
N ARG A 217 -3.24 0.30 -12.22
CA ARG A 217 -4.07 1.44 -12.61
C ARG A 217 -3.97 2.58 -11.61
N VAL A 218 -3.66 3.77 -12.11
CA VAL A 218 -3.59 5.00 -11.33
C VAL A 218 -4.84 5.83 -11.58
N TYR A 219 -5.66 5.96 -10.54
CA TYR A 219 -6.84 6.84 -10.51
C TYR A 219 -6.54 8.10 -9.72
N LYS A 220 -7.34 9.14 -9.92
CA LYS A 220 -7.25 10.38 -9.14
C LYS A 220 -7.50 10.14 -7.63
N GLU A 221 -8.35 9.17 -7.33
CA GLU A 221 -8.75 8.77 -5.97
C GLU A 221 -7.93 7.56 -5.44
N SER A 222 -6.81 7.23 -6.07
CA SER A 222 -5.96 6.11 -5.66
C SER A 222 -5.51 6.25 -4.21
N SER A 223 -5.61 5.16 -3.43
CA SER A 223 -5.27 5.14 -2.00
C SER A 223 -3.79 5.45 -1.70
N THR A 224 -2.93 5.39 -2.71
CA THR A 224 -1.49 5.65 -2.58
C THR A 224 -1.18 7.13 -2.33
N PHE A 225 -2.08 8.03 -2.71
CA PHE A 225 -1.92 9.47 -2.53
C PHE A 225 -3.19 10.08 -1.95
N VAL A 226 -3.12 10.52 -0.69
CA VAL A 226 -4.23 11.22 -0.02
C VAL A 226 -4.02 12.72 -0.13
N PRO A 227 -4.76 13.41 -1.03
CA PRO A 227 -4.60 14.83 -1.25
C PRO A 227 -5.09 15.67 -0.07
N PHE A 228 -4.67 16.94 0.02
CA PHE A 228 -5.02 17.85 1.12
C PHE A 228 -6.52 18.11 1.28
N ASP A 229 -7.28 18.06 0.19
CA ASP A 229 -8.74 18.24 0.18
C ASP A 229 -9.50 16.95 0.55
N HIS A 230 -8.81 15.82 0.67
CA HIS A 230 -9.44 14.57 1.06
C HIS A 230 -9.87 14.60 2.54
N PRO A 231 -11.11 14.20 2.87
CA PRO A 231 -11.59 14.23 4.26
C PRO A 231 -10.74 13.43 5.25
N LYS A 232 -10.09 12.36 4.78
CA LYS A 232 -9.23 11.48 5.59
C LYS A 232 -7.76 11.92 5.67
N TYR A 233 -7.37 13.08 5.14
CA TYR A 233 -5.96 13.50 5.07
C TYR A 233 -5.25 13.36 6.42
N LEU A 234 -5.74 14.03 7.46
CA LEU A 234 -5.09 14.00 8.78
C LEU A 234 -5.13 12.61 9.42
N SER A 235 -6.27 11.93 9.35
CA SER A 235 -6.38 10.58 9.93
C SER A 235 -5.45 9.59 9.26
N TYR A 236 -5.24 9.70 7.96
CA TYR A 236 -4.30 8.87 7.21
C TYR A 236 -2.85 9.08 7.68
N TYR A 237 -2.39 10.33 7.75
CA TYR A 237 -1.02 10.61 8.16
C TYR A 237 -0.76 10.35 9.65
N LYS A 238 -1.73 10.56 10.54
CA LYS A 238 -1.68 10.11 11.93
C LYS A 238 -1.65 8.59 12.02
N GLY A 239 -2.39 7.91 11.16
CA GLY A 239 -2.34 6.45 11.05
C GLY A 239 -0.97 5.94 10.62
N LEU A 240 -0.28 6.60 9.68
CA LEU A 240 1.11 6.25 9.33
C LEU A 240 2.09 6.44 10.50
N ALA A 241 1.89 7.46 11.34
CA ALA A 241 2.66 7.60 12.58
C ALA A 241 2.36 6.47 13.56
N ASN A 242 1.10 6.03 13.67
CA ASN A 242 0.71 4.91 14.52
C ASN A 242 1.28 3.57 14.04
N ILE A 243 1.43 3.35 12.72
CA ILE A 243 2.18 2.18 12.21
C ILE A 243 3.60 2.18 12.77
N ARG A 244 4.29 3.32 12.75
CA ARG A 244 5.65 3.42 13.25
C ARG A 244 5.75 3.22 14.77
N ARG A 245 4.78 3.73 15.54
CA ARG A 245 4.68 3.42 16.99
C ARG A 245 4.48 1.92 17.21
N TYR A 246 3.61 1.28 16.44
CA TYR A 246 3.41 -0.15 16.50
C TYR A 246 4.69 -0.95 16.18
N LEU A 247 5.43 -0.54 15.15
CA LEU A 247 6.71 -1.18 14.82
C LEU A 247 7.77 -0.97 15.91
N ASN A 248 7.83 0.22 16.54
CA ASN A 248 8.70 0.46 17.68
C ASN A 248 8.35 -0.41 18.90
N GLU A 249 7.06 -0.67 19.14
CA GLU A 249 6.62 -1.58 20.22
C GLU A 249 7.02 -3.04 19.93
N LEU A 250 6.90 -3.48 18.66
CA LEU A 250 7.28 -4.84 18.26
C LEU A 250 8.80 -5.06 18.24
N PHE A 251 9.57 -4.03 17.86
CA PHE A 251 11.02 -4.13 17.63
C PHE A 251 11.76 -3.00 18.35
N PRO A 252 11.77 -3.02 19.70
CA PRO A 252 12.32 -1.92 20.50
C PRO A 252 13.83 -1.72 20.28
N ASP A 253 14.57 -2.77 19.90
CA ASP A 253 15.99 -2.70 19.61
C ASP A 253 16.30 -2.06 18.25
N ASP A 254 15.31 -2.01 17.35
CA ASP A 254 15.41 -1.43 16.01
C ASP A 254 14.75 -0.04 15.91
N VAL A 255 14.45 0.58 17.06
CA VAL A 255 13.74 1.88 17.11
C VAL A 255 14.48 2.94 16.33
N CYS A 256 13.86 3.41 15.28
CA CYS A 256 14.38 4.49 14.43
C CYS A 256 13.46 5.72 14.39
N PHE A 257 12.27 5.62 14.99
CA PHE A 257 11.30 6.71 15.05
C PHE A 257 11.08 7.13 16.51
N SER A 258 11.83 8.14 16.98
CA SER A 258 11.56 8.67 18.31
C SER A 258 10.15 9.31 18.38
N GLU A 259 9.56 9.37 19.57
CA GLU A 259 8.25 10.00 19.74
C GLU A 259 8.28 11.48 19.36
N GLU A 260 9.41 12.18 19.58
CA GLU A 260 9.57 13.57 19.14
C GLU A 260 9.53 13.68 17.61
N TRP A 261 10.14 12.74 16.90
CA TRP A 261 10.08 12.70 15.44
C TRP A 261 8.66 12.44 14.93
N LEU A 262 7.93 11.53 15.58
CA LEU A 262 6.54 11.20 15.23
C LEU A 262 5.61 12.39 15.48
N GLN A 263 5.76 13.08 16.61
CA GLN A 263 5.03 14.29 16.94
C GLN A 263 5.32 15.42 15.94
N GLU A 264 6.60 15.61 15.59
CA GLU A 264 6.98 16.57 14.55
C GLU A 264 6.37 16.22 13.19
N TYR A 265 6.34 14.94 12.83
CA TYR A 265 5.73 14.47 11.60
C TYR A 265 4.23 14.80 11.55
N GLU A 266 3.48 14.47 12.60
CA GLU A 266 2.04 14.76 12.72
C GLU A 266 1.77 16.27 12.69
N PHE A 267 2.50 17.03 13.49
CA PHE A 267 2.44 18.50 13.50
C PHE A 267 2.63 19.08 12.10
N TYR A 268 3.68 18.65 11.39
CA TYR A 268 3.99 19.23 10.09
C TYR A 268 2.94 18.88 9.02
N LYS A 269 2.33 17.69 9.09
CA LYS A 269 1.21 17.34 8.20
C LYS A 269 -0.03 18.21 8.46
N GLU A 270 -0.32 18.49 9.70
CA GLU A 270 -1.43 19.37 10.08
C GLU A 270 -1.15 20.83 9.68
N PHE A 271 0.07 21.32 9.91
CA PHE A 271 0.49 22.64 9.44
C PHE A 271 0.35 22.78 7.90
N LEU A 272 0.75 21.79 7.13
CA LEU A 272 0.60 21.79 5.67
C LEU A 272 -0.88 21.82 5.24
N LEU A 273 -1.76 21.16 5.97
CA LEU A 273 -3.21 21.23 5.72
C LEU A 273 -3.75 22.65 5.92
N TYR A 274 -3.41 23.31 7.02
CA TYR A 274 -3.83 24.70 7.26
C TYR A 274 -3.22 25.67 6.23
N LEU A 275 -1.98 25.42 5.82
CA LEU A 275 -1.34 26.18 4.74
C LEU A 275 -2.11 26.05 3.42
N HIS A 276 -2.50 24.83 3.06
CA HIS A 276 -3.31 24.55 1.86
C HIS A 276 -4.69 25.22 1.94
N LYS A 277 -5.37 25.13 3.09
CA LYS A 277 -6.66 25.76 3.33
C LYS A 277 -6.60 27.28 3.47
N ARG A 278 -5.41 27.88 3.43
CA ARG A 278 -5.16 29.32 3.67
C ARG A 278 -5.63 29.79 5.06
N ASP A 279 -5.70 28.86 6.02
CA ASP A 279 -6.10 29.18 7.38
C ASP A 279 -4.89 29.64 8.22
N TYR A 280 -4.56 30.93 8.08
CA TYR A 280 -3.45 31.56 8.80
C TYR A 280 -3.65 31.51 10.32
N LYS A 281 -4.90 31.69 10.79
CA LYS A 281 -5.20 31.75 12.24
C LYS A 281 -4.94 30.38 12.89
N ALA A 282 -5.50 29.31 12.31
CA ALA A 282 -5.28 27.94 12.79
C ALA A 282 -3.81 27.55 12.70
N ALA A 283 -3.13 27.84 11.59
CA ALA A 283 -1.71 27.53 11.44
C ALA A 283 -0.84 28.24 12.50
N LYS A 284 -1.11 29.52 12.80
CA LYS A 284 -0.39 30.28 13.82
C LYS A 284 -0.64 29.75 15.22
N GLN A 285 -1.89 29.39 15.53
CA GLN A 285 -2.25 28.77 16.80
C GLN A 285 -1.55 27.42 16.98
N LEU A 286 -1.60 26.55 15.98
CA LEU A 286 -0.92 25.25 16.00
C LEU A 286 0.58 25.42 16.29
N VAL A 287 1.26 26.35 15.59
CA VAL A 287 2.70 26.62 15.83
C VAL A 287 2.96 27.10 17.24
N ALA A 288 2.11 27.95 17.81
CA ALA A 288 2.26 28.46 19.18
C ALA A 288 2.10 27.35 20.23
N GLU A 289 1.15 26.43 20.04
CA GLU A 289 0.88 25.30 20.92
C GLU A 289 2.00 24.26 20.84
N GLU A 290 2.36 23.84 19.63
CA GLU A 290 3.33 22.76 19.42
C GLU A 290 4.78 23.19 19.68
N SER A 291 5.10 24.50 19.57
CA SER A 291 6.42 25.03 19.94
C SER A 291 6.81 24.80 21.40
N LYS A 292 5.85 24.47 22.26
CA LYS A 292 6.05 24.17 23.67
C LYS A 292 6.30 22.69 23.94
N LYS A 293 5.98 21.83 22.98
CA LYS A 293 5.97 20.37 23.13
C LYS A 293 7.04 19.70 22.28
N ILE A 294 7.30 20.25 21.10
CA ILE A 294 8.21 19.65 20.10
C ILE A 294 9.58 20.35 20.19
N PRO A 295 10.70 19.62 20.11
CA PRO A 295 12.04 20.19 20.01
C PRO A 295 12.18 21.15 18.82
N ASP A 296 13.12 22.10 18.91
CA ASP A 296 13.35 23.09 17.85
C ASP A 296 13.97 22.46 16.60
N SER A 297 13.13 21.90 15.77
CA SER A 297 13.46 21.18 14.55
C SER A 297 13.43 22.06 13.30
N VAL A 298 13.97 21.53 12.20
CA VAL A 298 13.92 22.21 10.89
C VAL A 298 12.48 22.49 10.44
N LYS A 299 11.57 21.52 10.64
CA LYS A 299 10.16 21.67 10.26
C LYS A 299 9.44 22.69 11.14
N LEU A 300 9.71 22.68 12.44
CA LEU A 300 9.15 23.67 13.37
C LEU A 300 9.66 25.09 13.05
N ARG A 301 10.97 25.26 12.82
CA ARG A 301 11.54 26.57 12.40
C ARG A 301 10.94 27.05 11.08
N GLN A 302 10.73 26.15 10.12
CA GLN A 302 10.08 26.48 8.86
C GLN A 302 8.65 26.93 9.06
N ALA A 303 7.87 26.21 9.89
CA ALA A 303 6.50 26.57 10.22
C ALA A 303 6.40 27.91 10.96
N LYS A 304 7.29 28.16 11.94
CA LYS A 304 7.43 29.46 12.64
C LYS A 304 7.69 30.59 11.64
N ARG A 305 8.63 30.41 10.71
CA ARG A 305 8.95 31.40 9.66
C ARG A 305 7.74 31.69 8.78
N PHE A 306 7.03 30.66 8.32
CA PHE A 306 5.88 30.82 7.43
C PHE A 306 4.68 31.44 8.14
N SER A 307 4.47 31.16 9.42
CA SER A 307 3.37 31.72 10.23
C SER A 307 3.69 33.08 10.86
N LYS A 308 4.88 33.66 10.63
CA LYS A 308 5.31 34.94 11.22
C LYS A 308 4.39 36.10 10.83
N THR A 309 4.02 36.20 9.55
CA THR A 309 3.05 37.18 9.04
C THR A 309 2.15 36.54 8.00
N ARG A 310 0.98 37.18 7.74
CA ARG A 310 0.08 36.76 6.65
C ARG A 310 0.78 36.70 5.29
N LEU A 311 1.68 37.64 5.01
CA LEU A 311 2.41 37.67 3.75
C LEU A 311 3.34 36.44 3.62
N HIS A 312 4.13 36.12 4.65
CA HIS A 312 4.98 34.93 4.65
C HIS A 312 4.17 33.65 4.44
N PHE A 313 3.01 33.57 5.09
CA PHE A 313 2.10 32.44 4.97
C PHE A 313 1.53 32.30 3.54
N MET A 314 1.12 33.41 2.92
CA MET A 314 0.63 33.40 1.54
C MET A 314 1.72 33.00 0.53
N VAL A 315 2.95 33.51 0.70
CA VAL A 315 4.07 33.11 -0.14
C VAL A 315 4.37 31.61 0.02
N ALA A 316 4.38 31.11 1.26
CA ALA A 316 4.57 29.69 1.52
C ALA A 316 3.46 28.81 0.91
N HIS A 317 2.20 29.27 0.98
CA HIS A 317 1.07 28.63 0.33
C HIS A 317 1.30 28.52 -1.18
N ILE A 318 1.64 29.60 -1.86
CA ILE A 318 1.88 29.60 -3.31
C ILE A 318 3.00 28.61 -3.70
N ILE A 319 4.13 28.63 -2.97
CA ILE A 319 5.25 27.71 -3.22
C ILE A 319 4.83 26.25 -3.05
N LYS A 320 4.09 25.96 -1.99
CA LYS A 320 3.61 24.58 -1.71
C LYS A 320 2.55 24.14 -2.71
N GLU A 321 1.65 25.02 -3.13
CA GLU A 321 0.65 24.74 -4.17
C GLU A 321 1.29 24.42 -5.52
N ILE A 322 2.34 25.16 -5.91
CA ILE A 322 3.06 24.86 -7.15
C ILE A 322 3.66 23.43 -7.08
N LYS A 323 4.36 23.10 -5.98
CA LYS A 323 4.92 21.76 -5.78
C LYS A 323 3.83 20.68 -5.76
N TYR A 324 2.76 20.90 -5.01
CA TYR A 324 1.64 19.98 -4.93
C TYR A 324 0.98 19.72 -6.30
N LYS A 325 0.77 20.78 -7.11
CA LYS A 325 0.26 20.62 -8.48
C LYS A 325 1.23 19.88 -9.41
N GLN A 326 2.53 20.01 -9.20
CA GLN A 326 3.53 19.24 -9.92
C GLN A 326 3.46 17.75 -9.53
N GLU A 327 3.40 17.46 -8.23
CA GLU A 327 3.24 16.09 -7.71
C GLU A 327 1.91 15.45 -8.19
N LEU A 328 0.80 16.21 -8.16
CA LEU A 328 -0.47 15.74 -8.71
C LEU A 328 -0.37 15.40 -10.21
N ARG A 329 0.30 16.23 -11.00
CA ARG A 329 0.49 15.97 -12.44
C ARG A 329 1.35 14.74 -12.71
N GLN A 330 2.27 14.41 -11.82
CA GLN A 330 3.09 13.21 -11.93
C GLN A 330 2.35 11.94 -11.49
N ASN A 331 1.39 12.07 -10.57
CA ASN A 331 0.66 10.94 -9.96
C ASN A 331 -0.76 10.74 -10.51
N THR A 332 -1.26 11.61 -11.39
CA THR A 332 -2.57 11.52 -12.07
C THR A 332 -2.43 11.63 -13.58
#